data_887e0659b9680eae0b4930248189c6d4
#
_entry.id   887e0659b9680eae0b4930248189c6d4
#
_cell.length_a   1.000
_cell.length_b   1.000
_cell.length_c   1.000
_cell.angle_alpha   90.00
_cell.angle_beta   90.00
_cell.angle_gamma   90.00
#
_symmetry.space_group_name_H-M   'P 1'
#
loop_
_entity.id
_entity.type
_entity.pdbx_description
1 polymer ?
#
loop_
_entity_poly.entity_id
_entity_poly.type
_entity_poly.pdbx_seq_one_letter_code
_entity_poly.pdbx_strand_id
1 'polypeptide(L)'
;MFLQSRASRLLAQLRAAGQLLGAPRPWPGPSPGATRTRSSACGPLASLSAHHPCARTSAGVGAWGAAAVGRRAGVRAWAPLAMAAKVDLSTSTDWREAKSFLKGLSDKQREEHYFCRDFVRLKKIPTWKETAKGVTVKVEEPKYKKDKQLNEKISLFRGDITKLEVDAIVNAANSSLLGGGGVDGCIHRAAGPLLTDECRTLQNCETGKAKITCGYRLPAKYVIHTVGPIAHGEPSASQAAELRSCYLSSLDLLLEHRLRSAAFPCISTGVFGYPNEAAAEVVLTALREWLEQHKDKAQQALMQVDRLIICVFLEKDENIYRERLPHYFPVA
;
A
#
# COMPACT_ATOMS: atom_id res chain seq x y z
N MET A 1 31.69 -33.08 46.31
CA MET A 1 31.23 -34.37 45.76
C MET A 1 29.77 -34.49 46.12
N PHE A 2 28.82 -34.29 45.24
CA PHE A 2 27.34 -34.37 45.25
C PHE A 2 26.70 -33.17 44.57
N LEU A 3 26.82 -33.11 43.25
CA LEU A 3 25.95 -32.28 42.37
C LEU A 3 25.96 -32.75 40.91
N GLN A 4 25.91 -34.07 40.66
CA GLN A 4 25.89 -34.64 39.30
C GLN A 4 24.86 -35.76 39.09
N SER A 5 23.70 -35.76 39.76
CA SER A 5 22.75 -36.89 39.61
C SER A 5 21.33 -36.55 39.28
N ARG A 6 20.99 -35.29 38.97
CA ARG A 6 19.60 -34.92 38.58
C ARG A 6 19.36 -34.68 37.10
N ALA A 7 20.39 -34.40 36.31
CA ALA A 7 20.23 -34.17 34.86
C ALA A 7 20.09 -35.46 34.03
N SER A 8 20.65 -36.57 34.51
CA SER A 8 20.63 -37.85 33.76
C SER A 8 19.32 -38.64 33.89
N ARG A 9 18.43 -38.32 34.84
CA ARG A 9 17.14 -38.98 35.00
C ARG A 9 15.99 -38.33 34.19
N LEU A 10 16.11 -37.08 33.80
CA LEU A 10 15.12 -36.41 32.97
C LEU A 10 15.22 -36.77 31.47
N LEU A 11 16.42 -37.13 31.00
CA LEU A 11 16.64 -37.54 29.61
C LEU A 11 16.17 -38.98 29.29
N ALA A 12 16.02 -39.83 30.29
CA ALA A 12 15.54 -41.19 30.11
C ALA A 12 14.01 -41.29 30.04
N GLN A 13 13.26 -40.35 30.61
CA GLN A 13 11.80 -40.33 30.57
C GLN A 13 11.21 -39.71 29.28
N LEU A 14 12.01 -38.95 28.53
CA LEU A 14 11.60 -38.36 27.25
C LEU A 14 11.77 -39.30 26.03
N ARG A 15 12.50 -40.43 26.21
CA ARG A 15 12.67 -41.44 25.14
C ARG A 15 11.62 -42.55 25.11
N ALA A 16 10.79 -42.67 26.15
CA ALA A 16 9.73 -43.69 26.22
C ALA A 16 8.34 -43.22 25.73
N ALA A 17 8.17 -41.96 25.43
CA ALA A 17 6.87 -41.39 24.96
C ALA A 17 6.83 -41.13 23.42
N GLY A 18 7.83 -41.56 22.67
CA GLY A 18 7.99 -41.27 21.24
C GLY A 18 7.57 -42.39 20.27
N GLN A 19 6.83 -43.40 20.72
CA GLN A 19 6.38 -44.50 19.84
C GLN A 19 4.88 -44.71 19.98
N LEU A 20 4.07 -43.84 19.39
CA LEU A 20 2.67 -44.10 19.01
C LEU A 20 2.05 -42.82 18.43
N LEU A 21 2.45 -42.40 17.25
CA LEU A 21 1.62 -41.60 16.35
C LEU A 21 2.01 -41.97 14.91
N GLY A 22 1.07 -42.61 14.24
CA GLY A 22 1.21 -43.14 12.90
C GLY A 22 1.41 -42.07 11.84
N ALA A 23 2.16 -42.43 10.80
CA ALA A 23 2.43 -41.61 9.63
C ALA A 23 1.13 -41.14 8.93
N PRO A 24 1.07 -39.92 8.40
CA PRO A 24 -0.06 -39.46 7.60
C PRO A 24 -0.08 -40.19 6.24
N ARG A 25 -1.26 -40.66 5.85
CA ARG A 25 -1.52 -41.29 4.55
C ARG A 25 -1.31 -40.30 3.41
N PRO A 26 -0.71 -40.72 2.27
CA PRO A 26 -0.63 -39.86 1.09
C PRO A 26 -1.99 -39.67 0.43
N TRP A 27 -2.22 -38.46 -0.07
CA TRP A 27 -3.40 -38.07 -0.83
C TRP A 27 -3.48 -38.85 -2.15
N PRO A 28 -4.68 -39.25 -2.62
CA PRO A 28 -4.84 -39.89 -3.91
C PRO A 28 -4.61 -38.91 -5.05
N GLY A 29 -3.72 -39.27 -5.96
CA GLY A 29 -3.46 -38.55 -7.21
C GLY A 29 -4.66 -38.65 -8.17
N PRO A 30 -4.76 -37.75 -9.16
CA PRO A 30 -5.84 -37.76 -10.13
C PRO A 30 -5.72 -38.94 -11.10
N SER A 31 -6.85 -39.60 -11.34
CA SER A 31 -7.00 -40.71 -12.30
C SER A 31 -6.76 -40.25 -13.73
N PRO A 32 -6.10 -41.06 -14.58
CA PRO A 32 -6.00 -40.84 -16.01
C PRO A 32 -7.17 -41.47 -16.77
N GLY A 33 -7.74 -40.74 -17.71
CA GLY A 33 -8.58 -41.39 -18.70
C GLY A 33 -9.71 -40.56 -19.27
N ALA A 34 -9.45 -39.92 -20.42
CA ALA A 34 -10.37 -39.94 -21.56
C ALA A 34 -9.70 -39.28 -22.78
N THR A 35 -9.10 -40.11 -23.58
CA THR A 35 -8.76 -39.85 -24.98
C THR A 35 -10.02 -39.61 -25.80
N ARG A 36 -10.04 -38.54 -26.59
CA ARG A 36 -10.82 -38.51 -27.82
C ARG A 36 -10.13 -37.70 -28.93
N THR A 37 -9.77 -38.39 -29.91
CA THR A 37 -9.32 -38.28 -31.27
C THR A 37 -9.84 -37.10 -32.10
N ARG A 38 -8.89 -36.49 -32.82
CA ARG A 38 -8.76 -36.17 -34.23
C ARG A 38 -9.95 -35.64 -35.04
N SER A 39 -9.74 -34.51 -35.73
CA SER A 39 -9.61 -34.39 -37.21
C SER A 39 -9.22 -32.94 -37.51
N SER A 40 -8.09 -32.62 -38.12
CA SER A 40 -7.68 -32.67 -39.55
C SER A 40 -8.55 -31.83 -40.46
N ALA A 41 -7.96 -30.74 -40.97
CA ALA A 41 -7.85 -30.31 -42.37
C ALA A 41 -7.41 -28.86 -42.36
N CYS A 42 -6.24 -28.53 -42.75
CA CYS A 42 -5.65 -28.35 -44.05
C CYS A 42 -6.27 -27.20 -44.83
N GLY A 43 -5.50 -26.18 -45.04
CA GLY A 43 -5.02 -25.78 -46.33
C GLY A 43 -5.02 -24.28 -46.60
N PRO A 44 -4.09 -23.81 -47.37
CA PRO A 44 -3.53 -22.47 -47.28
C PRO A 44 -3.84 -21.59 -48.52
N LEU A 45 -3.18 -20.39 -48.54
CA LEU A 45 -2.89 -19.51 -49.70
C LEU A 45 -4.01 -18.54 -50.13
N ALA A 46 -3.76 -17.22 -50.09
CA ALA A 46 -3.13 -16.53 -51.20
C ALA A 46 -2.87 -15.06 -50.87
N SER A 47 -1.66 -14.67 -51.13
CA SER A 47 -1.18 -13.31 -51.39
C SER A 47 -1.89 -12.67 -52.60
N LEU A 48 -2.10 -11.36 -52.55
CA LEU A 48 -1.97 -10.53 -53.78
C LEU A 48 -1.76 -9.07 -53.37
N SER A 49 -0.62 -8.60 -53.81
CA SER A 49 -0.18 -7.21 -53.96
C SER A 49 -1.05 -6.47 -54.99
N ALA A 50 -1.14 -5.15 -54.87
CA ALA A 50 -0.70 -4.23 -55.93
C ALA A 50 -1.34 -2.86 -55.81
N HIS A 51 -0.49 -1.90 -55.74
CA HIS A 51 -0.32 -0.70 -56.56
C HIS A 51 -1.06 0.57 -56.20
N HIS A 52 -0.24 1.57 -55.84
CA HIS A 52 -0.45 3.00 -56.10
C HIS A 52 -0.73 3.27 -57.57
N PRO A 53 -1.32 4.44 -57.96
CA PRO A 53 -0.43 5.55 -58.22
C PRO A 53 -0.90 6.96 -57.81
N CYS A 54 0.08 7.78 -57.71
CA CYS A 54 0.25 9.20 -57.64
C CYS A 54 -0.41 9.95 -58.85
N ALA A 55 -0.97 11.12 -58.61
CA ALA A 55 -1.06 12.18 -59.63
C ALA A 55 -1.03 13.57 -59.00
N ARG A 56 -0.07 14.32 -59.41
CA ARG A 56 0.16 15.76 -59.23
C ARG A 56 -0.75 16.53 -60.17
N THR A 57 -0.98 17.80 -59.83
CA THR A 57 -0.84 19.07 -60.61
C THR A 57 -1.79 20.09 -59.96
N SER A 58 -1.63 21.36 -59.94
CA SER A 58 -0.64 22.39 -60.24
C SER A 58 -1.32 23.75 -59.95
N ALA A 59 -0.53 24.63 -59.39
CA ALA A 59 -0.46 26.08 -59.51
C ALA A 59 -1.69 26.93 -59.95
N GLY A 60 -1.90 28.00 -59.22
CA GLY A 60 -2.67 29.18 -59.64
C GLY A 60 -2.33 30.40 -58.80
N VAL A 61 -1.59 31.34 -59.39
CA VAL A 61 -1.06 32.61 -58.90
C VAL A 61 -2.09 33.70 -59.08
N GLY A 62 -2.17 34.72 -58.21
CA GLY A 62 -2.85 36.02 -58.46
C GLY A 62 -3.28 36.66 -57.14
N ALA A 63 -2.65 37.56 -56.63
CA ALA A 63 -2.31 38.98 -56.82
C ALA A 63 -3.29 39.95 -56.06
N TRP A 64 -2.73 40.67 -55.12
CA TRP A 64 -2.92 42.04 -54.66
C TRP A 64 -4.30 42.64 -54.41
N GLY A 65 -4.47 43.20 -53.19
CA GLY A 65 -5.51 44.18 -52.87
C GLY A 65 -5.33 44.70 -51.41
N ALA A 66 -5.03 46.00 -51.31
CA ALA A 66 -4.60 46.73 -50.13
C ALA A 66 -5.71 47.13 -49.17
N ALA A 67 -5.30 47.24 -47.88
CA ALA A 67 -5.70 48.20 -46.85
C ALA A 67 -7.18 48.45 -46.52
N ALA A 68 -7.52 48.15 -45.25
CA ALA A 68 -8.33 49.05 -44.42
C ALA A 68 -8.09 48.81 -42.93
N VAL A 69 -7.64 49.84 -42.24
CA VAL A 69 -7.51 49.97 -40.80
C VAL A 69 -8.89 50.01 -40.17
N GLY A 70 -9.16 49.04 -39.27
CA GLY A 70 -10.37 49.03 -38.45
C GLY A 70 -10.04 48.48 -37.08
N ARG A 71 -9.72 49.37 -36.11
CA ARG A 71 -9.67 49.02 -34.67
C ARG A 71 -11.08 48.56 -34.24
N ARG A 72 -11.23 47.30 -33.94
CA ARG A 72 -12.34 46.81 -33.09
C ARG A 72 -11.76 46.08 -31.87
N ALA A 73 -12.17 46.61 -30.71
CA ALA A 73 -11.94 46.01 -29.41
C ALA A 73 -12.33 44.52 -29.42
N GLY A 74 -11.36 43.66 -29.23
CA GLY A 74 -11.58 42.24 -29.11
C GLY A 74 -12.29 41.93 -27.78
N VAL A 75 -13.56 41.68 -27.87
CA VAL A 75 -14.29 40.92 -26.83
C VAL A 75 -13.61 39.58 -26.76
N ARG A 76 -12.84 39.34 -25.67
CA ARG A 76 -12.37 37.99 -25.34
C ARG A 76 -13.62 37.13 -25.17
N ALA A 77 -13.94 36.34 -26.17
CA ALA A 77 -14.88 35.24 -26.02
C ALA A 77 -14.27 34.33 -24.92
N TRP A 78 -14.93 34.31 -23.80
CA TRP A 78 -14.70 33.29 -22.80
C TRP A 78 -15.05 31.96 -23.47
N ALA A 79 -14.05 31.18 -23.81
CA ALA A 79 -14.27 29.79 -24.19
C ALA A 79 -15.02 29.14 -23.01
N PRO A 80 -16.16 28.49 -23.25
CA PRO A 80 -16.80 27.75 -22.18
C PRO A 80 -15.77 26.76 -21.61
N LEU A 81 -15.53 26.81 -20.29
CA LEU A 81 -14.83 25.79 -19.59
C LEU A 81 -15.45 24.46 -20.02
N ALA A 82 -14.72 23.71 -20.84
CA ALA A 82 -15.11 22.39 -21.22
C ALA A 82 -15.36 21.65 -19.90
N MET A 83 -16.61 21.31 -19.63
CA MET A 83 -16.97 20.44 -18.52
C MET A 83 -16.15 19.18 -18.72
N ALA A 84 -15.13 18.99 -17.89
CA ALA A 84 -14.32 17.80 -17.93
C ALA A 84 -15.28 16.60 -17.87
N ALA A 85 -15.25 15.77 -18.90
CA ALA A 85 -16.12 14.61 -18.98
C ALA A 85 -15.99 13.85 -17.66
N LYS A 86 -17.11 13.55 -16.99
CA LYS A 86 -17.10 12.76 -15.76
C LYS A 86 -16.51 11.40 -16.09
N VAL A 87 -15.30 11.11 -15.57
CA VAL A 87 -14.69 9.79 -15.68
C VAL A 87 -15.38 8.87 -14.69
N ASP A 88 -16.03 7.83 -15.20
CA ASP A 88 -16.59 6.77 -14.34
C ASP A 88 -15.49 5.76 -14.00
N LEU A 89 -15.04 5.78 -12.76
CA LEU A 89 -13.96 4.90 -12.28
C LEU A 89 -14.35 3.41 -12.25
N SER A 90 -15.64 3.08 -12.39
CA SER A 90 -16.11 1.69 -12.42
C SER A 90 -16.02 1.07 -13.81
N THR A 91 -16.09 1.89 -14.85
CA THR A 91 -16.12 1.47 -16.27
C THR A 91 -14.89 1.93 -17.06
N SER A 92 -14.12 2.90 -16.53
CA SER A 92 -12.89 3.39 -17.18
C SER A 92 -11.84 2.28 -17.31
N THR A 93 -11.19 2.24 -18.46
CA THR A 93 -10.09 1.33 -18.77
C THR A 93 -8.73 2.06 -18.87
N ASP A 94 -8.74 3.39 -18.83
CA ASP A 94 -7.51 4.19 -18.83
C ASP A 94 -7.18 4.72 -17.43
N TRP A 95 -6.22 4.07 -16.79
CA TRP A 95 -5.76 4.45 -15.46
C TRP A 95 -5.08 5.85 -15.44
N ARG A 96 -4.47 6.30 -16.55
CA ARG A 96 -3.82 7.61 -16.62
C ARG A 96 -4.83 8.74 -16.62
N GLU A 97 -5.88 8.59 -17.42
CA GLU A 97 -6.99 9.53 -17.46
C GLU A 97 -7.69 9.59 -16.10
N ALA A 98 -8.03 8.44 -15.53
CA ALA A 98 -8.64 8.33 -14.20
C ALA A 98 -7.79 8.98 -13.10
N LYS A 99 -6.48 8.73 -13.11
CA LYS A 99 -5.53 9.34 -12.16
C LYS A 99 -5.45 10.86 -12.33
N SER A 100 -5.43 11.36 -13.56
CA SER A 100 -5.42 12.79 -13.86
C SER A 100 -6.72 13.46 -13.40
N PHE A 101 -7.85 12.84 -13.68
CA PHE A 101 -9.16 13.27 -13.22
C PHE A 101 -9.21 13.40 -11.70
N LEU A 102 -8.83 12.34 -10.97
CA LEU A 102 -8.85 12.32 -9.51
C LEU A 102 -7.94 13.36 -8.87
N LYS A 103 -6.81 13.70 -9.49
CA LYS A 103 -5.90 14.76 -9.02
C LYS A 103 -6.53 16.16 -9.10
N GLY A 104 -7.46 16.37 -10.01
CA GLY A 104 -8.17 17.63 -10.19
C GLY A 104 -9.37 17.83 -9.24
N LEU A 105 -9.78 16.78 -8.52
CA LEU A 105 -10.93 16.83 -7.63
C LEU A 105 -10.56 17.36 -6.24
N SER A 106 -11.49 18.13 -5.66
CA SER A 106 -11.48 18.41 -4.22
C SER A 106 -11.80 17.16 -3.41
N ASP A 107 -11.44 17.14 -2.11
CA ASP A 107 -11.72 16.00 -1.23
C ASP A 107 -13.21 15.64 -1.21
N LYS A 108 -14.09 16.64 -1.17
CA LYS A 108 -15.55 16.43 -1.22
C LYS A 108 -16.02 15.78 -2.51
N GLN A 109 -15.45 16.16 -3.66
CA GLN A 109 -15.79 15.54 -4.95
C GLN A 109 -15.28 14.11 -5.04
N ARG A 110 -14.11 13.82 -4.42
CA ARG A 110 -13.57 12.45 -4.35
C ARG A 110 -14.49 11.51 -3.58
N GLU A 111 -15.19 11.97 -2.54
CA GLU A 111 -16.13 11.16 -1.75
C GLU A 111 -17.23 10.49 -2.62
N GLU A 112 -17.62 11.12 -3.75
CA GLU A 112 -18.60 10.56 -4.68
C GLU A 112 -18.12 9.27 -5.37
N HIS A 113 -16.79 9.12 -5.48
CA HIS A 113 -16.14 8.01 -6.16
C HIS A 113 -15.66 6.89 -5.23
N TYR A 114 -15.83 7.03 -3.92
CA TYR A 114 -15.40 6.00 -2.97
C TYR A 114 -16.21 4.71 -3.14
N PHE A 115 -15.54 3.56 -3.01
CA PHE A 115 -16.19 2.26 -3.09
C PHE A 115 -17.18 1.99 -1.95
N CYS A 116 -17.07 2.74 -0.85
CA CYS A 116 -17.89 2.61 0.36
C CYS A 116 -18.40 3.97 0.86
N ARG A 117 -19.47 3.93 1.66
CA ARG A 117 -20.04 5.14 2.28
C ARG A 117 -19.69 5.26 3.78
N ASP A 118 -19.26 4.18 4.39
CA ASP A 118 -18.88 4.05 5.79
C ASP A 118 -17.38 4.28 6.02
N PHE A 119 -16.78 5.18 5.26
CA PHE A 119 -15.37 5.53 5.39
C PHE A 119 -15.09 6.30 6.70
N VAL A 120 -13.86 6.20 7.17
CA VAL A 120 -13.39 6.80 8.43
C VAL A 120 -12.47 7.96 8.14
N ARG A 121 -12.88 9.16 8.49
CA ARG A 121 -12.07 10.38 8.35
C ARG A 121 -10.94 10.40 9.37
N LEU A 122 -9.78 10.92 8.97
CA LEU A 122 -8.61 11.07 9.85
C LEU A 122 -8.96 11.73 11.20
N LYS A 123 -9.84 12.71 11.20
CA LYS A 123 -10.28 13.43 12.42
C LYS A 123 -11.02 12.55 13.42
N LYS A 124 -11.58 11.41 12.98
CA LYS A 124 -12.26 10.44 13.85
C LYS A 124 -11.32 9.43 14.48
N ILE A 125 -10.06 9.39 14.04
CA ILE A 125 -9.04 8.49 14.57
C ILE A 125 -8.29 9.21 15.68
N PRO A 126 -8.42 8.78 16.96
CA PRO A 126 -7.76 9.45 18.06
C PRO A 126 -6.24 9.31 17.97
N THR A 127 -5.53 10.28 18.49
CA THR A 127 -4.08 10.23 18.65
C THR A 127 -3.70 9.28 19.79
N TRP A 128 -2.45 8.82 19.79
CA TRP A 128 -1.94 8.05 20.92
C TRP A 128 -1.99 8.85 22.23
N LYS A 129 -1.74 10.16 22.18
CA LYS A 129 -1.89 11.06 23.32
C LYS A 129 -3.31 11.01 23.94
N GLU A 130 -4.34 10.83 23.11
CA GLU A 130 -5.74 10.77 23.56
C GLU A 130 -6.09 9.38 24.10
N THR A 131 -5.69 8.31 23.39
CA THR A 131 -6.01 6.93 23.79
C THR A 131 -5.19 6.46 24.99
N ALA A 132 -3.97 6.93 25.13
CA ALA A 132 -3.07 6.53 26.22
C ALA A 132 -3.53 7.02 27.59
N LYS A 133 -4.44 8.01 27.67
CA LYS A 133 -5.03 8.46 28.95
C LYS A 133 -5.79 7.35 29.69
N GLY A 134 -6.23 6.31 28.99
CA GLY A 134 -6.89 5.13 29.57
C GLY A 134 -5.97 3.93 29.76
N VAL A 135 -4.69 4.04 29.42
CA VAL A 135 -3.72 2.94 29.56
C VAL A 135 -3.06 3.05 30.94
N THR A 136 -3.37 2.11 31.81
CA THR A 136 -2.85 2.04 33.19
C THR A 136 -1.46 1.44 33.31
N VAL A 137 -0.87 1.01 32.18
CA VAL A 137 0.48 0.41 32.17
C VAL A 137 1.51 1.50 32.42
N LYS A 138 1.98 1.59 33.66
CA LYS A 138 3.17 2.38 34.01
C LYS A 138 4.39 1.58 33.53
N VAL A 139 5.06 2.11 32.54
CA VAL A 139 6.36 1.57 32.11
C VAL A 139 7.42 2.16 33.04
N GLU A 140 8.08 1.32 33.82
CA GLU A 140 9.12 1.75 34.75
C GLU A 140 10.33 2.34 34.03
N GLU A 141 10.71 1.76 32.88
CA GLU A 141 11.81 2.24 32.05
C GLU A 141 11.42 2.28 30.58
N PRO A 142 10.91 3.41 30.05
CA PRO A 142 10.62 3.55 28.64
C PRO A 142 11.90 3.62 27.81
N LYS A 143 11.90 3.02 26.62
CA LYS A 143 13.05 3.04 25.67
C LYS A 143 13.40 4.46 25.18
N TYR A 144 12.41 5.35 25.16
CA TYR A 144 12.53 6.71 24.64
C TYR A 144 11.98 7.73 25.62
N LYS A 145 12.49 8.96 25.54
CA LYS A 145 11.98 10.08 26.33
C LYS A 145 10.57 10.48 25.86
N LYS A 146 9.77 10.98 26.82
CA LYS A 146 8.45 11.52 26.54
C LYS A 146 8.53 12.70 25.56
N ASP A 147 7.72 12.64 24.50
CA ASP A 147 7.55 13.71 23.54
C ASP A 147 6.07 13.89 23.20
N LYS A 148 5.50 14.98 23.71
CA LYS A 148 4.07 15.28 23.52
C LYS A 148 3.69 15.51 22.04
N GLN A 149 4.61 16.07 21.26
CA GLN A 149 4.37 16.36 19.83
C GLN A 149 4.35 15.08 19.01
N LEU A 150 5.27 14.14 19.31
CA LEU A 150 5.29 12.84 18.63
C LEU A 150 4.07 11.99 19.00
N ASN A 151 3.60 12.08 20.25
CA ASN A 151 2.40 11.37 20.71
C ASN A 151 1.11 11.86 20.02
N GLU A 152 1.12 13.06 19.45
CA GLU A 152 0.03 13.60 18.62
C GLU A 152 0.12 13.14 17.15
N LYS A 153 1.29 12.70 16.72
CA LYS A 153 1.54 12.26 15.33
C LYS A 153 1.34 10.77 15.11
N ILE A 154 1.16 9.98 16.17
CA ILE A 154 0.96 8.55 16.08
C ILE A 154 -0.45 8.16 16.54
N SER A 155 -1.06 7.18 15.88
CA SER A 155 -2.34 6.58 16.24
C SER A 155 -2.27 5.07 16.14
N LEU A 156 -3.00 4.38 17.02
CA LEU A 156 -3.33 2.97 16.87
C LEU A 156 -4.82 2.88 16.51
N PHE A 157 -5.14 2.21 15.42
CA PHE A 157 -6.50 2.03 14.95
C PHE A 157 -6.76 0.57 14.60
N ARG A 158 -7.84 -0.02 15.14
CA ARG A 158 -8.29 -1.35 14.76
C ARG A 158 -9.45 -1.24 13.80
N GLY A 159 -9.27 -1.73 12.57
CA GLY A 159 -10.31 -1.69 11.54
C GLY A 159 -9.80 -2.00 10.15
N ASP A 160 -10.65 -1.73 9.18
CA ASP A 160 -10.37 -1.95 7.76
C ASP A 160 -9.61 -0.76 7.17
N ILE A 161 -8.34 -0.98 6.80
CA ILE A 161 -7.46 0.05 6.24
C ILE A 161 -8.02 0.62 4.93
N THR A 162 -8.80 -0.14 4.17
CA THR A 162 -9.38 0.30 2.90
C THR A 162 -10.43 1.40 3.07
N LYS A 163 -10.97 1.55 4.27
CA LYS A 163 -11.98 2.58 4.60
C LYS A 163 -11.40 3.88 5.14
N LEU A 164 -10.10 3.99 5.28
CA LEU A 164 -9.46 5.16 5.88
C LEU A 164 -9.32 6.31 4.87
N GLU A 165 -9.90 7.45 5.17
CA GLU A 165 -9.71 8.71 4.43
C GLU A 165 -8.45 9.42 4.93
N VAL A 166 -7.34 9.06 4.31
CA VAL A 166 -5.98 9.56 4.57
C VAL A 166 -5.28 9.85 3.24
N ASP A 167 -4.12 10.51 3.29
CA ASP A 167 -3.40 10.75 2.03
C ASP A 167 -2.89 9.45 1.41
N ALA A 168 -2.33 8.53 2.22
CA ALA A 168 -1.89 7.22 1.72
C ALA A 168 -2.25 6.09 2.69
N ILE A 169 -2.61 4.94 2.13
CA ILE A 169 -2.54 3.66 2.85
C ILE A 169 -1.38 2.85 2.30
N VAL A 170 -0.71 2.11 3.19
CA VAL A 170 0.36 1.21 2.81
C VAL A 170 -0.22 -0.18 2.55
N ASN A 171 0.21 -0.79 1.47
CA ASN A 171 -0.16 -2.14 1.08
C ASN A 171 1.01 -3.10 1.34
N ALA A 172 0.77 -4.16 2.12
CA ALA A 172 1.70 -5.28 2.25
C ALA A 172 1.56 -6.20 1.04
N ALA A 173 2.26 -5.84 -0.03
CA ALA A 173 2.21 -6.46 -1.34
C ALA A 173 3.20 -7.63 -1.48
N ASN A 174 3.05 -8.40 -2.55
CA ASN A 174 4.09 -9.29 -3.05
C ASN A 174 4.96 -8.57 -4.11
N SER A 175 6.04 -9.19 -4.53
CA SER A 175 7.00 -8.59 -5.47
C SER A 175 6.40 -8.22 -6.83
N SER A 176 5.33 -8.89 -7.28
CA SER A 176 4.69 -8.59 -8.56
C SER A 176 3.81 -7.34 -8.51
N LEU A 177 3.35 -6.91 -7.34
CA LEU A 177 2.41 -5.80 -7.10
C LEU A 177 1.02 -5.99 -7.74
N LEU A 178 0.69 -7.18 -8.22
CA LEU A 178 -0.54 -7.44 -8.98
C LEU A 178 -1.70 -7.94 -8.12
N GLY A 179 -1.61 -7.77 -6.82
CA GLY A 179 -2.59 -8.27 -5.87
C GLY A 179 -2.26 -9.68 -5.38
N GLY A 180 -2.94 -10.09 -4.34
CA GLY A 180 -2.75 -11.39 -3.70
C GLY A 180 -3.81 -11.67 -2.65
N GLY A 181 -3.42 -12.35 -1.59
CA GLY A 181 -4.27 -12.62 -0.43
C GLY A 181 -4.20 -11.53 0.64
N GLY A 182 -4.99 -11.69 1.70
CA GLY A 182 -4.97 -10.79 2.85
C GLY A 182 -5.29 -9.34 2.51
N VAL A 183 -4.58 -8.39 3.12
CA VAL A 183 -4.79 -6.95 2.93
C VAL A 183 -4.54 -6.51 1.48
N ASP A 184 -3.58 -7.11 0.78
CA ASP A 184 -3.28 -6.82 -0.62
C ASP A 184 -4.50 -7.06 -1.52
N GLY A 185 -5.14 -8.23 -1.41
CA GLY A 185 -6.37 -8.53 -2.13
C GLY A 185 -7.54 -7.62 -1.75
N CYS A 186 -7.65 -7.23 -0.49
CA CYS A 186 -8.69 -6.30 -0.05
C CYS A 186 -8.51 -4.91 -0.68
N ILE A 187 -7.28 -4.40 -0.71
CA ILE A 187 -6.94 -3.10 -1.31
C ILE A 187 -7.23 -3.12 -2.80
N HIS A 188 -6.77 -4.15 -3.54
CA HIS A 188 -7.01 -4.26 -4.97
C HIS A 188 -8.50 -4.34 -5.32
N ARG A 189 -9.29 -5.12 -4.58
CA ARG A 189 -10.75 -5.19 -4.77
C ARG A 189 -11.45 -3.87 -4.51
N ALA A 190 -11.08 -3.17 -3.45
CA ALA A 190 -11.66 -1.90 -3.07
C ALA A 190 -11.31 -0.76 -4.06
N ALA A 191 -10.05 -0.70 -4.48
CA ALA A 191 -9.58 0.28 -5.46
C ALA A 191 -10.17 0.07 -6.86
N GLY A 192 -10.42 -1.19 -7.23
CA GLY A 192 -10.87 -1.59 -8.57
C GLY A 192 -9.74 -1.87 -9.55
N PRO A 193 -10.06 -2.26 -10.80
CA PRO A 193 -9.11 -2.80 -11.77
C PRO A 193 -8.01 -1.82 -12.18
N LEU A 194 -8.29 -0.52 -12.17
CA LEU A 194 -7.33 0.53 -12.54
C LEU A 194 -6.07 0.52 -11.66
N LEU A 195 -6.19 0.10 -10.40
CA LEU A 195 -5.02 -0.06 -9.54
C LEU A 195 -4.07 -1.13 -10.08
N THR A 196 -4.60 -2.27 -10.47
CA THR A 196 -3.79 -3.35 -11.05
C THR A 196 -3.16 -2.92 -12.38
N ASP A 197 -3.86 -2.15 -13.21
CA ASP A 197 -3.35 -1.64 -14.48
C ASP A 197 -2.21 -0.64 -14.27
N GLU A 198 -2.29 0.25 -13.28
CA GLU A 198 -1.17 1.11 -12.89
C GLU A 198 -0.01 0.27 -12.35
N CYS A 199 -0.27 -0.69 -11.46
CA CYS A 199 0.75 -1.57 -10.88
C CYS A 199 1.55 -2.34 -11.94
N ARG A 200 0.92 -2.81 -13.02
CA ARG A 200 1.63 -3.48 -14.14
C ARG A 200 2.72 -2.61 -14.74
N THR A 201 2.57 -1.29 -14.72
CA THR A 201 3.58 -0.36 -15.27
C THR A 201 4.77 -0.16 -14.34
N LEU A 202 4.65 -0.52 -13.07
CA LEU A 202 5.70 -0.36 -12.06
C LEU A 202 6.72 -1.49 -12.07
N GLN A 203 6.44 -2.59 -12.77
CA GLN A 203 7.25 -3.80 -12.75
C GLN A 203 7.34 -4.42 -11.34
N ASN A 204 8.39 -5.19 -11.06
CA ASN A 204 8.60 -5.81 -9.76
C ASN A 204 9.05 -4.80 -8.69
N CYS A 205 8.73 -5.10 -7.43
CA CYS A 205 9.24 -4.39 -6.27
C CYS A 205 10.06 -5.36 -5.41
N GLU A 206 11.27 -4.97 -5.07
CA GLU A 206 12.17 -5.75 -4.21
C GLU A 206 11.73 -5.69 -2.74
N THR A 207 12.10 -6.71 -1.97
CA THR A 207 11.89 -6.73 -0.51
C THR A 207 12.54 -5.50 0.14
N GLY A 208 11.82 -4.85 1.05
CA GLY A 208 12.27 -3.64 1.72
C GLY A 208 12.08 -2.35 0.94
N LYS A 209 11.65 -2.43 -0.33
CA LYS A 209 11.37 -1.26 -1.17
C LYS A 209 9.88 -0.94 -1.21
N ALA A 210 9.56 0.25 -1.71
CA ALA A 210 8.18 0.69 -1.87
C ALA A 210 7.96 1.42 -3.20
N LYS A 211 6.72 1.36 -3.71
CA LYS A 211 6.26 2.08 -4.92
C LYS A 211 4.88 2.68 -4.65
N ILE A 212 4.55 3.77 -5.32
CA ILE A 212 3.30 4.49 -5.08
C ILE A 212 2.41 4.51 -6.31
N THR A 213 1.10 4.35 -6.07
CA THR A 213 0.04 4.46 -7.07
C THR A 213 -1.08 5.38 -6.60
N CYS A 214 -2.00 5.72 -7.50
CA CYS A 214 -3.26 6.34 -7.14
C CYS A 214 -4.15 5.38 -6.34
N GLY A 215 -5.01 5.90 -5.47
CA GLY A 215 -5.97 5.11 -4.69
C GLY A 215 -7.27 4.75 -5.43
N TYR A 216 -7.53 5.40 -6.57
CA TYR A 216 -8.74 5.22 -7.40
C TYR A 216 -10.03 5.32 -6.58
N ARG A 217 -10.75 4.21 -6.39
CA ARG A 217 -12.01 4.15 -5.64
C ARG A 217 -11.85 4.10 -4.12
N LEU A 218 -10.62 4.06 -3.63
CA LEU A 218 -10.35 4.11 -2.19
C LEU A 218 -10.58 5.53 -1.63
N PRO A 219 -10.99 5.65 -0.35
CA PRO A 219 -10.96 6.93 0.36
C PRO A 219 -9.55 7.51 0.48
N ALA A 220 -8.53 6.68 0.56
CA ALA A 220 -7.12 7.11 0.48
C ALA A 220 -6.77 7.61 -0.92
N LYS A 221 -6.01 8.73 -0.98
CA LYS A 221 -5.59 9.34 -2.26
C LYS A 221 -4.57 8.48 -3.00
N TYR A 222 -3.70 7.81 -2.26
CA TYR A 222 -2.60 7.01 -2.77
C TYR A 222 -2.51 5.66 -2.07
N VAL A 223 -1.92 4.68 -2.75
CA VAL A 223 -1.49 3.41 -2.18
C VAL A 223 0.03 3.31 -2.30
N ILE A 224 0.70 3.09 -1.20
CA ILE A 224 2.13 2.80 -1.15
C ILE A 224 2.29 1.29 -1.00
N HIS A 225 2.76 0.63 -2.05
CA HIS A 225 2.99 -0.81 -2.08
C HIS A 225 4.40 -1.11 -1.61
N THR A 226 4.54 -1.91 -0.58
CA THR A 226 5.85 -2.37 -0.08
C THR A 226 5.86 -3.87 0.08
N VAL A 227 7.03 -4.48 -0.11
CA VAL A 227 7.23 -5.93 -0.06
C VAL A 227 8.03 -6.28 1.18
N GLY A 228 7.39 -6.89 2.15
CA GLY A 228 8.05 -7.31 3.37
C GLY A 228 8.81 -8.64 3.22
N PRO A 229 9.71 -8.96 4.16
CA PRO A 229 10.42 -10.23 4.20
C PRO A 229 9.50 -11.39 4.54
N ILE A 230 9.84 -12.58 4.03
CA ILE A 230 9.22 -13.86 4.41
C ILE A 230 10.04 -14.42 5.57
N ALA A 231 9.39 -14.65 6.72
CA ALA A 231 10.04 -15.17 7.90
C ALA A 231 9.15 -16.23 8.57
N HIS A 232 9.49 -17.49 8.37
CA HIS A 232 8.82 -18.60 9.04
C HIS A 232 9.58 -18.94 10.34
N GLY A 233 9.14 -18.36 11.46
CA GLY A 233 9.79 -18.51 12.77
C GLY A 233 10.57 -17.27 13.19
N GLU A 234 11.62 -17.45 14.02
CA GLU A 234 12.43 -16.33 14.51
C GLU A 234 13.13 -15.61 13.35
N PRO A 235 12.92 -14.29 13.19
CA PRO A 235 13.49 -13.55 12.07
C PRO A 235 14.99 -13.32 12.25
N SER A 236 15.74 -13.40 11.16
CA SER A 236 17.14 -13.00 11.12
C SER A 236 17.29 -11.47 11.21
N ALA A 237 18.50 -11.02 11.54
CA ALA A 237 18.83 -9.59 11.53
C ALA A 237 18.63 -8.93 10.14
N SER A 238 18.86 -9.67 9.06
CA SER A 238 18.57 -9.20 7.68
C SER A 238 17.09 -9.00 7.47
N GLN A 239 16.25 -9.95 7.88
CA GLN A 239 14.79 -9.84 7.76
C GLN A 239 14.24 -8.70 8.63
N ALA A 240 14.80 -8.46 9.81
CA ALA A 240 14.46 -7.30 10.63
C ALA A 240 14.82 -5.98 9.93
N ALA A 241 16.00 -5.91 9.31
CA ALA A 241 16.41 -4.73 8.52
C ALA A 241 15.55 -4.53 7.28
N GLU A 242 15.16 -5.60 6.58
CA GLU A 242 14.24 -5.54 5.44
C GLU A 242 12.83 -5.05 5.84
N LEU A 243 12.29 -5.56 6.97
CA LEU A 243 11.02 -5.08 7.50
C LEU A 243 11.09 -3.59 7.86
N ARG A 244 12.16 -3.18 8.56
CA ARG A 244 12.42 -1.77 8.85
C ARG A 244 12.47 -0.93 7.57
N SER A 245 13.15 -1.42 6.54
CA SER A 245 13.28 -0.75 5.24
C SER A 245 11.92 -0.54 4.55
N CYS A 246 10.95 -1.46 4.71
CA CYS A 246 9.58 -1.28 4.20
C CYS A 246 8.93 0.00 4.75
N TYR A 247 9.07 0.23 6.06
CA TYR A 247 8.52 1.43 6.70
C TYR A 247 9.27 2.69 6.24
N LEU A 248 10.60 2.67 6.24
CA LEU A 248 11.40 3.83 5.84
C LEU A 248 11.18 4.19 4.37
N SER A 249 11.21 3.23 3.45
CA SER A 249 10.94 3.47 2.01
C SER A 249 9.51 4.02 1.78
N SER A 250 8.54 3.58 2.57
CA SER A 250 7.17 4.12 2.50
C SER A 250 7.10 5.56 3.02
N LEU A 251 7.83 5.88 4.08
CA LEU A 251 7.91 7.22 4.65
C LEU A 251 8.67 8.18 3.75
N ASP A 252 9.69 7.71 3.02
CA ASP A 252 10.40 8.49 2.03
C ASP A 252 9.47 8.91 0.88
N LEU A 253 8.64 7.98 0.38
CA LEU A 253 7.62 8.30 -0.62
C LEU A 253 6.57 9.28 -0.09
N LEU A 254 6.23 9.22 1.19
CA LEU A 254 5.34 10.18 1.84
C LEU A 254 5.90 11.60 1.71
N LEU A 255 7.19 11.78 2.03
CA LEU A 255 7.88 13.07 1.94
C LEU A 255 8.01 13.53 0.48
N GLU A 256 8.44 12.64 -0.42
CA GLU A 256 8.63 12.95 -1.84
C GLU A 256 7.33 13.46 -2.47
N HIS A 257 6.22 12.82 -2.13
CA HIS A 257 4.90 13.19 -2.63
C HIS A 257 4.17 14.25 -1.77
N ARG A 258 4.81 14.78 -0.74
CA ARG A 258 4.28 15.81 0.19
C ARG A 258 2.95 15.38 0.85
N LEU A 259 2.85 14.11 1.17
CA LEU A 259 1.69 13.55 1.84
C LEU A 259 1.82 13.75 3.36
N ARG A 260 0.71 14.01 4.02
CA ARG A 260 0.70 14.39 5.44
C ARG A 260 0.20 13.30 6.37
N SER A 261 -0.45 12.28 5.83
CA SER A 261 -1.00 11.19 6.63
C SER A 261 -0.83 9.85 5.92
N ALA A 262 -0.48 8.82 6.70
CA ALA A 262 -0.38 7.45 6.20
C ALA A 262 -0.88 6.43 7.23
N ALA A 263 -1.50 5.35 6.73
CA ALA A 263 -1.87 4.20 7.53
C ALA A 263 -1.07 2.97 7.10
N PHE A 264 -0.49 2.28 8.07
CA PHE A 264 0.35 1.09 7.87
C PHE A 264 -0.37 -0.15 8.39
N PRO A 265 -0.48 -1.22 7.60
CA PRO A 265 -0.93 -2.52 8.08
C PRO A 265 0.19 -3.27 8.81
N CYS A 266 -0.12 -4.46 9.35
CA CYS A 266 0.89 -5.37 9.90
C CYS A 266 1.64 -6.07 8.75
N ILE A 267 2.73 -5.48 8.28
CA ILE A 267 3.54 -6.01 7.16
C ILE A 267 4.20 -7.31 7.57
N SER A 268 4.19 -8.31 6.68
CA SER A 268 4.80 -9.65 6.82
C SER A 268 4.21 -10.57 7.88
N THR A 269 3.30 -10.13 8.77
CA THR A 269 2.81 -10.95 9.88
C THR A 269 1.70 -11.92 9.52
N GLY A 270 1.19 -11.86 8.29
CA GLY A 270 0.20 -12.81 7.76
C GLY A 270 0.86 -14.02 7.11
N VAL A 271 0.64 -14.19 5.80
CA VAL A 271 1.14 -15.33 5.01
C VAL A 271 2.68 -15.42 5.04
N PHE A 272 3.38 -14.31 5.18
CA PHE A 272 4.85 -14.28 5.25
C PHE A 272 5.40 -14.71 6.60
N GLY A 273 4.55 -14.94 7.61
CA GLY A 273 4.87 -15.64 8.84
C GLY A 273 5.84 -14.93 9.79
N TYR A 274 6.05 -13.63 9.65
CA TYR A 274 6.86 -12.84 10.58
C TYR A 274 6.14 -12.77 11.94
N PRO A 275 6.81 -13.07 13.08
CA PRO A 275 6.18 -13.03 14.40
C PRO A 275 5.65 -11.62 14.73
N ASN A 276 4.38 -11.54 15.16
CA ASN A 276 3.69 -10.26 15.37
C ASN A 276 4.40 -9.38 16.41
N GLU A 277 4.92 -9.96 17.49
CA GLU A 277 5.60 -9.23 18.55
C GLU A 277 6.95 -8.67 18.09
N ALA A 278 7.74 -9.50 17.40
CA ALA A 278 9.02 -9.07 16.84
C ALA A 278 8.80 -7.98 15.76
N ALA A 279 7.75 -8.11 14.95
CA ALA A 279 7.38 -7.08 13.98
C ALA A 279 7.03 -5.76 14.66
N ALA A 280 6.23 -5.77 15.73
CA ALA A 280 5.85 -4.56 16.46
C ALA A 280 7.07 -3.80 17.02
N GLU A 281 8.09 -4.51 17.51
CA GLU A 281 9.36 -3.90 17.97
C GLU A 281 10.09 -3.16 16.83
N VAL A 282 10.20 -3.80 15.66
CA VAL A 282 10.83 -3.19 14.48
C VAL A 282 10.03 -1.95 14.01
N VAL A 283 8.71 -2.07 13.95
CA VAL A 283 7.81 -1.01 13.48
C VAL A 283 7.88 0.20 14.39
N LEU A 284 7.70 0.00 15.70
CA LEU A 284 7.68 1.10 16.68
C LEU A 284 9.04 1.81 16.74
N THR A 285 10.14 1.06 16.66
CA THR A 285 11.49 1.61 16.57
C THR A 285 11.62 2.49 15.31
N ALA A 286 11.25 1.95 14.14
CA ALA A 286 11.37 2.65 12.86
C ALA A 286 10.55 3.95 12.84
N LEU A 287 9.28 3.89 13.28
CA LEU A 287 8.40 5.05 13.29
C LEU A 287 8.87 6.11 14.29
N ARG A 288 9.31 5.69 15.50
CA ARG A 288 9.79 6.60 16.52
C ARG A 288 11.04 7.33 16.07
N GLU A 289 12.06 6.63 15.62
CA GLU A 289 13.33 7.20 15.17
C GLU A 289 13.14 8.11 13.95
N TRP A 290 12.30 7.71 13.00
CA TRP A 290 12.00 8.54 11.85
C TRP A 290 11.30 9.84 12.25
N LEU A 291 10.32 9.78 13.15
CA LEU A 291 9.63 10.97 13.66
C LEU A 291 10.58 11.91 14.43
N GLU A 292 11.50 11.38 15.23
CA GLU A 292 12.53 12.18 15.91
C GLU A 292 13.44 12.90 14.93
N GLN A 293 13.95 12.19 13.90
CA GLN A 293 14.83 12.77 12.88
C GLN A 293 14.15 13.87 12.05
N HIS A 294 12.82 13.80 11.89
CA HIS A 294 12.06 14.75 11.09
C HIS A 294 11.33 15.82 11.90
N LYS A 295 11.41 15.76 13.23
CA LYS A 295 10.79 16.73 14.14
C LYS A 295 11.36 18.14 13.92
N ASP A 296 12.68 18.27 13.86
CA ASP A 296 13.39 19.57 13.78
C ASP A 296 13.42 20.15 12.36
N LYS A 297 13.21 19.29 11.33
CA LYS A 297 13.07 19.71 9.94
C LYS A 297 11.71 20.38 9.65
N ALA A 298 10.79 20.36 10.61
CA ALA A 298 9.46 20.98 10.50
C ALA A 298 9.49 22.53 10.36
N GLN A 299 10.65 23.16 10.47
CA GLN A 299 10.83 24.58 10.08
C GLN A 299 10.68 24.80 8.56
N GLN A 300 10.76 23.76 7.75
CA GLN A 300 10.30 23.76 6.37
C GLN A 300 8.84 23.26 6.34
N ALA A 301 7.89 24.15 6.46
CA ALA A 301 6.44 23.90 6.54
C ALA A 301 5.84 22.98 5.44
N LEU A 302 6.64 22.63 4.42
CA LEU A 302 6.26 21.79 3.28
C LEU A 302 6.49 20.29 3.49
N MET A 303 7.12 19.86 4.58
CA MET A 303 7.50 18.43 4.81
C MET A 303 6.96 17.88 6.14
N GLN A 304 5.85 18.43 6.63
CA GLN A 304 5.32 18.01 7.91
C GLN A 304 4.29 16.89 7.78
N VAL A 305 4.61 15.70 8.29
CA VAL A 305 3.63 14.64 8.49
C VAL A 305 2.75 14.97 9.69
N ASP A 306 1.44 14.91 9.50
CA ASP A 306 0.44 15.17 10.55
C ASP A 306 0.14 13.92 11.35
N ARG A 307 0.02 12.77 10.68
CA ARG A 307 -0.40 11.54 11.33
C ARG A 307 0.14 10.28 10.65
N LEU A 308 0.75 9.40 11.44
CA LEU A 308 1.05 8.03 11.11
C LEU A 308 0.11 7.11 11.91
N ILE A 309 -0.59 6.21 11.24
CA ILE A 309 -1.58 5.33 11.83
C ILE A 309 -1.09 3.90 11.72
N ILE A 310 -0.92 3.22 12.84
CA ILE A 310 -0.74 1.78 12.90
C ILE A 310 -2.15 1.19 12.82
N CYS A 311 -2.48 0.62 11.66
CA CYS A 311 -3.80 0.05 11.39
C CYS A 311 -3.75 -1.47 11.52
N VAL A 312 -4.28 -1.97 12.60
CA VAL A 312 -4.36 -3.41 12.89
C VAL A 312 -5.75 -3.92 12.60
N PHE A 313 -5.86 -5.19 12.22
CA PHE A 313 -7.16 -5.82 11.96
C PHE A 313 -7.58 -6.75 13.10
N LEU A 314 -6.66 -7.54 13.63
CA LEU A 314 -6.93 -8.51 14.68
C LEU A 314 -6.76 -7.89 16.07
N GLU A 315 -7.56 -8.35 17.01
CA GLU A 315 -7.50 -7.92 18.42
C GLU A 315 -6.15 -8.28 19.07
N LYS A 316 -5.59 -9.44 18.74
CA LYS A 316 -4.26 -9.83 19.23
C LYS A 316 -3.19 -8.82 18.85
N ASP A 317 -3.24 -8.28 17.62
CA ASP A 317 -2.27 -7.29 17.16
C ASP A 317 -2.50 -5.96 17.87
N GLU A 318 -3.76 -5.56 18.07
CA GLU A 318 -4.08 -4.37 18.86
C GLU A 318 -3.50 -4.46 20.27
N ASN A 319 -3.64 -5.60 20.94
CA ASN A 319 -3.13 -5.82 22.28
C ASN A 319 -1.60 -5.71 22.33
N ILE A 320 -0.89 -6.32 21.36
CA ILE A 320 0.57 -6.21 21.25
C ILE A 320 1.00 -4.75 21.13
N TYR A 321 0.36 -3.98 20.24
CA TYR A 321 0.72 -2.57 20.08
C TYR A 321 0.32 -1.71 21.27
N ARG A 322 -0.81 -1.98 21.94
CA ARG A 322 -1.24 -1.27 23.17
C ARG A 322 -0.24 -1.47 24.31
N GLU A 323 0.30 -2.66 24.43
CA GLU A 323 1.31 -3.00 25.46
C GLU A 323 2.67 -2.34 25.15
N ARG A 324 3.09 -2.29 23.88
CA ARG A 324 4.41 -1.81 23.50
C ARG A 324 4.51 -0.31 23.26
N LEU A 325 3.45 0.35 22.78
CA LEU A 325 3.44 1.79 22.50
C LEU A 325 3.94 2.66 23.65
N PRO A 326 3.61 2.40 24.95
CA PRO A 326 4.11 3.20 26.07
C PRO A 326 5.63 3.21 26.21
N HIS A 327 6.33 2.17 25.74
CA HIS A 327 7.79 2.09 25.77
C HIS A 327 8.45 3.01 24.73
N TYR A 328 7.78 3.24 23.60
CA TYR A 328 8.27 4.04 22.48
C TYR A 328 7.71 5.46 22.45
N PHE A 329 6.49 5.62 22.92
CA PHE A 329 5.76 6.89 22.98
C PHE A 329 5.19 7.12 24.38
N PRO A 330 6.06 7.29 25.39
CA PRO A 330 5.63 7.46 26.79
C PRO A 330 4.78 8.72 26.97
N VAL A 331 3.73 8.61 27.80
CA VAL A 331 2.76 9.70 28.07
C VAL A 331 2.80 10.19 29.52
N ALA A 332 3.29 9.35 30.42
CA ALA A 332 3.46 9.69 31.84
C ALA A 332 4.84 10.31 32.12
#